data_228445ba23ed2957af3c173ce8a99430
#
_entry.id   228445ba23ed2957af3c173ce8a99430
#
_cell.length_a   1.000
_cell.length_b   1.000
_cell.length_c   1.000
_cell.angle_alpha   90.00
_cell.angle_beta   90.00
_cell.angle_gamma   90.00
#
_symmetry.space_group_name_H-M   'P 1'
#
loop_
_entity.id
_entity.type
_entity.pdbx_description
1 polymer ?
#
loop_
_entity_poly.entity_id
_entity_poly.type
_entity_poly.pdbx_seq_one_letter_code
_entity_poly.pdbx_strand_id
1 'polypeptide(L)'
;MYQDKIVLCGASAYEQKYYFNQDFSSLPDAVKQELQIMCVLYTEDIGGILTLEFDEEGILQFKTEALDADAMYDEIGSVLKIKQLQSEKRELLESLEMYYRVFFLGEAPEDEKTEDKSEDSEGKAVDSVENGD
;
A
#
# COMPACT_ATOMS: atom_id res chain seq x y z
N MET A 1 19.18 8.31 -14.08
CA MET A 1 19.13 8.24 -12.63
C MET A 1 18.20 7.14 -12.19
N TYR A 2 18.66 6.30 -11.32
CA TYR A 2 17.85 5.17 -10.87
C TYR A 2 16.78 5.62 -9.90
N GLN A 3 15.58 5.10 -10.08
CA GLN A 3 14.43 5.43 -9.26
C GLN A 3 14.11 4.26 -8.34
N ASP A 4 14.32 4.45 -7.05
CA ASP A 4 14.13 3.36 -6.08
C ASP A 4 12.71 3.22 -5.60
N LYS A 5 11.89 4.26 -5.77
CA LYS A 5 10.57 4.28 -5.17
C LYS A 5 9.51 4.51 -6.22
N ILE A 6 8.42 3.76 -6.07
CA ILE A 6 7.29 3.85 -7.00
C ILE A 6 6.08 4.33 -6.21
N VAL A 7 5.50 5.44 -6.63
CA VAL A 7 4.32 6.00 -5.98
C VAL A 7 3.10 5.18 -6.35
N LEU A 8 2.32 4.80 -5.33
CA LEU A 8 1.05 4.13 -5.54
C LEU A 8 -0.08 5.15 -5.64
N CYS A 9 -0.19 6.03 -4.67
CA CYS A 9 -1.25 7.03 -4.62
C CYS A 9 -0.88 8.10 -3.61
N GLY A 10 -1.69 9.16 -3.56
CA GLY A 10 -1.47 10.22 -2.60
C GLY A 10 -2.60 11.23 -2.61
N ALA A 11 -2.61 12.09 -1.59
CA ALA A 11 -3.61 13.14 -1.47
C ALA A 11 -2.95 14.40 -0.92
N SER A 12 -3.47 15.55 -1.32
CA SER A 12 -2.97 16.84 -0.85
C SER A 12 -4.12 17.67 -0.31
N ALA A 13 -3.99 18.08 0.95
CA ALA A 13 -4.96 19.00 1.54
C ALA A 13 -4.87 20.39 0.90
N TYR A 14 -3.69 20.76 0.44
CA TYR A 14 -3.47 22.10 -0.13
C TYR A 14 -4.17 22.25 -1.46
N GLU A 15 -4.11 21.19 -2.30
CA GLU A 15 -4.74 21.23 -3.62
C GLU A 15 -6.11 20.55 -3.63
N GLN A 16 -6.44 19.86 -2.54
CA GLN A 16 -7.69 19.11 -2.43
C GLN A 16 -7.84 18.12 -3.57
N LYS A 17 -6.77 17.39 -3.82
CA LYS A 17 -6.71 16.42 -4.91
C LYS A 17 -6.20 15.09 -4.42
N TYR A 18 -6.66 14.05 -5.10
CA TYR A 18 -6.19 12.68 -4.90
C TYR A 18 -5.55 12.20 -6.20
N TYR A 19 -4.39 11.55 -6.06
CA TYR A 19 -3.66 11.00 -7.19
C TYR A 19 -3.58 9.48 -7.05
N PHE A 20 -3.86 8.77 -8.13
CA PHE A 20 -3.69 7.32 -8.19
C PHE A 20 -2.85 6.97 -9.41
N ASN A 21 -1.79 6.17 -9.19
CA ASN A 21 -0.88 5.79 -10.25
C ASN A 21 -1.55 4.77 -11.16
N GLN A 22 -1.70 5.12 -12.44
CA GLN A 22 -2.41 4.28 -13.41
C GLN A 22 -1.69 2.97 -13.69
N ASP A 23 -0.41 2.87 -13.34
CA ASP A 23 0.30 1.58 -13.45
C ASP A 23 -0.33 0.52 -12.56
N PHE A 24 -1.13 0.93 -11.59
CA PHE A 24 -1.82 0.01 -10.67
C PHE A 24 -3.31 -0.10 -11.00
N SER A 25 -3.70 0.27 -12.22
CA SER A 25 -5.12 0.31 -12.58
C SER A 25 -5.78 -1.06 -12.56
N SER A 26 -5.00 -2.15 -12.57
CA SER A 26 -5.56 -3.49 -12.54
C SER A 26 -5.97 -3.95 -11.13
N LEU A 27 -5.68 -3.14 -10.10
CA LEU A 27 -6.17 -3.45 -8.78
C LEU A 27 -7.70 -3.45 -8.76
N PRO A 28 -8.31 -4.26 -7.87
CA PRO A 28 -9.78 -4.25 -7.76
C PRO A 28 -10.30 -2.87 -7.38
N ASP A 29 -11.51 -2.55 -7.86
CA ASP A 29 -12.11 -1.25 -7.59
C ASP A 29 -12.28 -1.00 -6.10
N ALA A 30 -12.63 -2.05 -5.33
CA ALA A 30 -12.80 -1.90 -3.89
C ALA A 30 -11.49 -1.47 -3.22
N VAL A 31 -10.37 -2.01 -3.69
CA VAL A 31 -9.06 -1.63 -3.16
C VAL A 31 -8.74 -0.19 -3.51
N LYS A 32 -9.01 0.19 -4.77
CA LYS A 32 -8.76 1.56 -5.20
C LYS A 32 -9.59 2.55 -4.38
N GLN A 33 -10.86 2.22 -4.11
CA GLN A 33 -11.71 3.09 -3.32
C GLN A 33 -11.23 3.19 -1.89
N GLU A 34 -10.81 2.08 -1.31
CA GLU A 34 -10.33 2.10 0.07
C GLU A 34 -9.07 2.95 0.20
N LEU A 35 -8.18 2.88 -0.78
CA LEU A 35 -6.98 3.72 -0.79
C LEU A 35 -7.35 5.20 -0.87
N GLN A 36 -8.30 5.54 -1.73
CA GLN A 36 -8.73 6.92 -1.87
C GLN A 36 -9.33 7.44 -0.57
N ILE A 37 -10.23 6.67 0.02
CA ILE A 37 -10.86 7.07 1.26
C ILE A 37 -9.82 7.28 2.36
N MET A 38 -8.91 6.34 2.49
CA MET A 38 -7.87 6.42 3.51
C MET A 38 -7.03 7.68 3.37
N CYS A 39 -6.56 7.95 2.15
CA CYS A 39 -5.68 9.09 1.93
C CYS A 39 -6.42 10.42 2.09
N VAL A 40 -7.64 10.50 1.57
CA VAL A 40 -8.41 11.73 1.66
C VAL A 40 -8.79 12.03 3.10
N LEU A 41 -9.24 11.02 3.84
CA LEU A 41 -9.58 11.24 5.25
C LEU A 41 -8.36 11.64 6.07
N TYR A 42 -7.19 11.09 5.75
CA TYR A 42 -5.96 11.52 6.43
C TYR A 42 -5.75 13.02 6.25
N THR A 43 -5.83 13.49 5.00
CA THR A 43 -5.57 14.91 4.76
C THR A 43 -6.66 15.80 5.35
N GLU A 44 -7.89 15.29 5.47
CA GLU A 44 -8.93 16.06 6.13
C GLU A 44 -8.71 16.18 7.63
N ASP A 45 -8.20 15.10 8.25
CA ASP A 45 -7.95 15.11 9.68
C ASP A 45 -6.67 15.85 10.06
N ILE A 46 -5.61 15.61 9.30
CA ILE A 46 -4.27 16.06 9.67
C ILE A 46 -3.83 17.25 8.82
N GLY A 47 -4.21 17.25 7.55
CA GLY A 47 -3.70 18.25 6.61
C GLY A 47 -2.48 17.73 5.89
N GLY A 48 -1.79 18.64 5.20
CA GLY A 48 -0.56 18.32 4.52
C GLY A 48 -0.76 17.45 3.29
N ILE A 49 0.28 16.70 2.97
CA ILE A 49 0.31 15.81 1.81
C ILE A 49 0.69 14.43 2.29
N LEU A 50 -0.09 13.43 1.87
CA LEU A 50 0.23 12.02 2.16
C LEU A 50 0.51 11.32 0.86
N THR A 51 1.64 10.62 0.78
CA THR A 51 2.00 9.82 -0.37
C THR A 51 2.32 8.41 0.08
N LEU A 52 1.72 7.42 -0.59
CA LEU A 52 2.05 6.02 -0.37
C LEU A 52 2.94 5.56 -1.52
N GLU A 53 4.09 5.01 -1.19
CA GLU A 53 5.05 4.59 -2.21
C GLU A 53 5.73 3.29 -1.78
N PHE A 54 6.10 2.47 -2.77
CA PHE A 54 6.84 1.24 -2.51
C PHE A 54 8.33 1.54 -2.61
N ASP A 55 9.09 1.03 -1.64
CA ASP A 55 10.54 1.17 -1.74
C ASP A 55 11.11 0.03 -2.60
N GLU A 56 12.43 -0.02 -2.73
CA GLU A 56 13.05 -0.99 -3.64
C GLU A 56 12.84 -2.43 -3.20
N GLU A 57 12.50 -2.65 -1.92
CA GLU A 57 12.21 -3.99 -1.42
C GLU A 57 10.75 -4.35 -1.50
N GLY A 58 9.90 -3.42 -1.93
CA GLY A 58 8.47 -3.67 -2.05
C GLY A 58 7.70 -3.37 -0.79
N ILE A 59 8.30 -2.67 0.15
CA ILE A 59 7.64 -2.28 1.39
C ILE A 59 6.91 -0.96 1.15
N LEU A 60 5.66 -0.89 1.58
CA LEU A 60 4.85 0.30 1.36
C LEU A 60 5.14 1.33 2.44
N GLN A 61 5.56 2.51 2.01
CA GLN A 61 5.95 3.60 2.88
C GLN A 61 4.89 4.69 2.87
N PHE A 62 4.64 5.27 4.04
CA PHE A 62 3.74 6.42 4.19
C PHE A 62 4.62 7.66 4.31
N LYS A 63 4.59 8.53 3.30
CA LYS A 63 5.38 9.74 3.30
C LYS A 63 4.48 10.93 3.52
N THR A 64 4.85 11.79 4.45
CA THR A 64 4.06 12.98 4.78
C THR A 64 4.89 14.22 4.56
N GLU A 65 4.23 15.29 4.11
CA GLU A 65 4.87 16.57 3.88
C GLU A 65 3.93 17.69 4.30
N ALA A 66 4.51 18.81 4.72
CA ALA A 66 3.75 20.01 5.00
C ALA A 66 4.54 21.20 4.48
N LEU A 67 3.83 22.21 3.99
CA LEU A 67 4.47 23.44 3.57
C LEU A 67 5.07 24.15 4.79
N ASP A 68 6.21 24.82 4.60
CA ASP A 68 6.86 25.53 5.69
C ASP A 68 5.93 26.55 6.31
N ALA A 69 5.06 27.15 5.51
CA ALA A 69 4.13 28.17 6.00
C ALA A 69 2.93 27.60 6.73
N ASP A 70 2.78 26.28 6.77
CA ASP A 70 1.60 25.65 7.38
C ASP A 70 1.84 25.47 8.88
N ALA A 71 1.58 26.52 9.63
CA ALA A 71 1.79 26.50 11.08
C ALA A 71 0.77 25.63 11.80
N MET A 72 -0.29 25.25 11.11
CA MET A 72 -1.36 24.44 11.73
C MET A 72 -1.14 22.94 11.57
N TYR A 73 -0.13 22.54 10.83
CA TYR A 73 0.11 21.12 10.60
C TYR A 73 0.49 20.43 11.91
N ASP A 74 -0.20 19.33 12.21
CA ASP A 74 -0.02 18.59 13.45
C ASP A 74 0.94 17.42 13.23
N GLU A 75 2.22 17.65 13.51
CA GLU A 75 3.24 16.62 13.27
C GLU A 75 3.05 15.42 14.19
N ILE A 76 2.66 15.67 15.43
CA ILE A 76 2.44 14.56 16.36
C ILE A 76 1.23 13.75 15.96
N GLY A 77 0.14 14.42 15.62
CA GLY A 77 -1.06 13.76 15.15
C GLY A 77 -0.81 12.98 13.88
N SER A 78 0.06 13.50 13.00
CA SER A 78 0.43 12.81 11.77
C SER A 78 1.04 11.44 12.08
N VAL A 79 2.03 11.41 12.98
CA VAL A 79 2.69 10.15 13.32
C VAL A 79 1.69 9.16 13.92
N LEU A 80 0.84 9.62 14.81
CA LEU A 80 -0.14 8.76 15.46
C LEU A 80 -1.15 8.23 14.45
N LYS A 81 -1.59 9.08 13.53
CA LYS A 81 -2.56 8.66 12.52
C LYS A 81 -1.96 7.61 11.58
N ILE A 82 -0.70 7.81 11.19
CA ILE A 82 -0.04 6.83 10.32
C ILE A 82 0.04 5.47 11.03
N LYS A 83 0.43 5.45 12.30
CA LYS A 83 0.50 4.20 13.03
C LYS A 83 -0.87 3.53 13.13
N GLN A 84 -1.91 4.32 13.36
CA GLN A 84 -3.26 3.80 13.41
C GLN A 84 -3.65 3.15 12.08
N LEU A 85 -3.38 3.84 10.97
CA LEU A 85 -3.71 3.32 9.66
C LEU A 85 -2.94 2.05 9.35
N GLN A 86 -1.66 2.00 9.71
CA GLN A 86 -0.86 0.82 9.48
C GLN A 86 -1.39 -0.39 10.23
N SER A 87 -1.94 -0.16 11.42
CA SER A 87 -2.52 -1.22 12.21
C SER A 87 -3.89 -1.64 11.67
N GLU A 88 -4.76 -0.66 11.41
CA GLU A 88 -6.14 -0.94 11.00
C GLU A 88 -6.21 -1.52 9.60
N LYS A 89 -5.29 -1.13 8.72
CA LYS A 89 -5.31 -1.55 7.32
C LYS A 89 -4.24 -2.58 7.00
N ARG A 90 -3.79 -3.31 8.01
CA ARG A 90 -2.68 -4.24 7.83
C ARG A 90 -2.89 -5.20 6.67
N GLU A 91 -4.08 -5.81 6.61
CA GLU A 91 -4.32 -6.81 5.56
C GLU A 91 -4.30 -6.18 4.18
N LEU A 92 -4.88 -4.98 4.06
CA LEU A 92 -4.84 -4.28 2.79
C LEU A 92 -3.40 -3.97 2.39
N LEU A 93 -2.63 -3.43 3.33
CA LEU A 93 -1.26 -3.02 3.03
C LEU A 93 -0.39 -4.21 2.67
N GLU A 94 -0.55 -5.33 3.38
CA GLU A 94 0.23 -6.52 3.09
C GLU A 94 -0.13 -7.10 1.73
N SER A 95 -1.40 -7.07 1.36
CA SER A 95 -1.80 -7.57 0.05
C SER A 95 -1.26 -6.68 -1.07
N LEU A 96 -1.19 -5.38 -0.83
CA LEU A 96 -0.61 -4.47 -1.82
C LEU A 96 0.89 -4.72 -1.98
N GLU A 97 1.58 -4.98 -0.88
CA GLU A 97 3.01 -5.28 -0.96
C GLU A 97 3.25 -6.59 -1.71
N MET A 98 2.42 -7.59 -1.47
CA MET A 98 2.50 -8.84 -2.20
C MET A 98 2.26 -8.62 -3.70
N TYR A 99 1.22 -7.84 -4.02
CA TYR A 99 0.92 -7.53 -5.41
C TYR A 99 2.12 -6.86 -6.09
N TYR A 100 2.73 -5.90 -5.41
CA TYR A 100 3.87 -5.19 -5.98
C TYR A 100 5.04 -6.12 -6.22
N ARG A 101 5.36 -6.97 -5.24
CA ARG A 101 6.49 -7.89 -5.38
C ARG A 101 6.27 -8.88 -6.52
N VAL A 102 5.06 -9.38 -6.66
CA VAL A 102 4.78 -10.36 -7.71
C VAL A 102 4.78 -9.69 -9.08
N PHE A 103 4.09 -8.57 -9.24
CA PHE A 103 3.86 -8.02 -10.57
C PHE A 103 4.89 -6.99 -10.99
N PHE A 104 5.61 -6.38 -10.06
CA PHE A 104 6.61 -5.37 -10.39
C PHE A 104 8.04 -5.87 -10.16
N LEU A 105 8.26 -6.67 -9.11
CA LEU A 105 9.59 -7.17 -8.82
C LEU A 105 9.80 -8.59 -9.34
N GLY A 106 8.75 -9.24 -9.81
CA GLY A 106 8.88 -10.56 -10.42
C GLY A 106 9.06 -11.70 -9.45
N GLU A 107 8.71 -11.52 -8.17
CA GLU A 107 8.85 -12.57 -7.19
C GLU A 107 7.69 -13.56 -7.30
N ALA A 108 7.99 -14.83 -6.96
CA ALA A 108 6.94 -15.83 -6.94
C ALA A 108 6.10 -15.69 -5.67
N PRO A 109 4.78 -15.94 -5.75
CA PRO A 109 3.95 -15.92 -4.54
C PRO A 109 4.44 -16.95 -3.53
N GLU A 110 4.28 -16.63 -2.24
CA GLU A 110 4.79 -17.50 -1.19
C GLU A 110 4.18 -18.88 -1.17
N ASP A 111 2.89 -18.96 -1.44
CA ASP A 111 2.19 -20.24 -1.36
C ASP A 111 2.61 -21.20 -2.46
N GLU A 112 3.37 -20.75 -3.44
CA GLU A 112 3.88 -21.63 -4.48
C GLU A 112 5.27 -22.15 -4.18
N LYS A 113 5.85 -21.72 -3.14
CA LYS A 113 7.21 -22.15 -2.83
C LYS A 113 7.27 -23.52 -2.22
N THR A 114 6.37 -24.14 -1.85
CA THR A 114 6.40 -25.35 -1.14
C THR A 114 6.49 -26.67 -1.77
N GLU A 115 6.67 -26.07 -2.54
CA GLU A 115 6.41 -26.73 -2.70
C GLU A 115 6.26 -27.28 -2.87
N ASP A 116 6.48 -27.17 -3.26
CA ASP A 116 6.16 -27.51 -3.15
C ASP A 116 5.69 -27.88 -3.12
N LYS A 117 5.59 -28.05 -3.53
CA LYS A 117 5.08 -28.22 -3.18
C LYS A 117 4.29 -28.37 -3.06
N SER A 118 4.22 -28.75 -3.45
CA SER A 118 3.42 -28.92 -3.09
C SER A 118 2.77 -28.96 -3.13
N GLU A 119 2.61 -29.29 -3.37
CA GLU A 119 1.91 -29.33 -3.11
C GLU A 119 1.24 -29.14 -2.84
N ASP A 120 1.39 -29.61 -3.48
CA ASP A 120 0.68 -29.60 -3.05
C ASP A 120 0.06 -29.35 -2.81
N SER A 121 0.19 -29.72 -3.34
CA SER A 121 -0.49 -29.60 -2.89
C SER A 121 -1.06 -29.31 -2.70
N GLU A 122 -1.14 -29.40 -2.72
CA GLU A 122 -1.83 -29.33 -2.32
C GLU A 122 -2.21 -28.80 -1.89
N GLY A 123 -1.81 -29.34 -3.06
CA GLY A 123 -2.31 -29.00 -2.35
C GLY A 123 -2.73 -28.55 -2.28
N LYS A 124 -2.85 -28.39 -2.40
CA LYS A 124 -3.27 -28.18 -2.02
C LYS A 124 -3.71 -27.67 -1.66
N ALA A 125 -3.77 -27.89 -2.73
CA ALA A 125 -4.04 -27.67 -2.16
C ALA A 125 -4.39 -27.30 -1.91
N VAL A 126 -4.17 -27.42 -2.50
CA VAL A 126 -4.46 -27.31 -1.94
C VAL A 126 -4.72 -26.93 -1.64
N ASP A 127 -4.50 -26.96 -2.13
CA ASP A 127 -4.70 -26.99 -1.63
C ASP A 127 -5.09 -26.57 -1.31
N SER A 128 -5.13 -26.57 -2.12
CA SER A 128 -5.39 -26.49 -1.56
C SER A 128 -5.63 -26.17 -1.27
N VAL A 129 -5.71 -26.12 -1.87
CA VAL A 129 -5.79 -26.15 -1.25
C VAL A 129 -5.76 -25.86 -0.99
N GLU A 130 -5.50 -25.96 -1.22
CA GLU A 130 -5.39 -26.07 -0.74
C GLU A 130 -5.45 -25.65 -0.33
N ASN A 131 -5.15 -25.80 -1.16
CA ASN A 131 -5.08 -25.91 -0.61
C ASN A 131 -5.03 -25.66 -0.17
N GLY A 132 -4.96 -25.91 -1.00
CA GLY A 132 -5.00 -25.82 -0.23
C GLY A 132 -4.95 -25.60 0.01
N ASP A 133 -4.67 -25.79 -0.12
CA ASP A 133 -4.70 -25.99 0.40
C ASP A 133 -4.56 -25.80 0.70
#